data_86b346799a8ce1ede54eec169279c444
#
_entry.id   86b346799a8ce1ede54eec169279c444
#
_cell.length_a   1.000
_cell.length_b   1.000
_cell.length_c   1.000
_cell.angle_alpha   90.00
_cell.angle_beta   90.00
_cell.angle_gamma   90.00
#
_symmetry.space_group_name_H-M   'P 1'
#
loop_
_entity.id
_entity.type
_entity.pdbx_description
1 polymer ?
#
loop_
_entity_poly.entity_id
_entity_poly.type
_entity_poly.pdbx_seq_one_letter_code
_entity_poly.pdbx_strand_id
1 'polypeptide(L)'
;WDLGAGTGSVGLEALRLQPQLQLIAVERRSGGSTLIQANARRLGVQPSAVLEGDALSVLEQLPDPDRVLLGGGGRQRRELLQAVIERMNPGGVVVIPMATVEAMAELRPLLSAAGWSVRILQHQTWRGMPLADGTRLSPMNPILMLQGRTP
;
A
#
# COMPACT_ATOMS: atom_id res chain seq x y z
N TRP A 1 3.42 7.97 1.42
CA TRP A 1 4.35 6.92 0.97
C TRP A 1 3.61 5.76 0.34
N ASP A 2 4.15 5.19 -0.73
CA ASP A 2 3.74 3.92 -1.32
C ASP A 2 4.89 2.92 -1.15
N LEU A 3 4.84 2.10 -0.08
CA LEU A 3 5.90 1.18 0.31
C LEU A 3 5.62 -0.22 -0.23
N GLY A 4 6.49 -0.71 -1.11
CA GLY A 4 6.25 -1.89 -1.94
C GLY A 4 5.33 -1.56 -3.11
N ALA A 5 5.61 -0.47 -3.79
CA ALA A 5 4.74 0.13 -4.80
C ALA A 5 4.44 -0.77 -6.01
N GLY A 6 5.24 -1.79 -6.24
CA GLY A 6 5.04 -2.71 -7.34
C GLY A 6 5.16 -2.02 -8.70
N THR A 7 4.06 -1.92 -9.39
CA THR A 7 3.95 -1.16 -10.66
C THR A 7 3.62 0.32 -10.44
N GLY A 8 3.44 0.75 -9.19
CA GLY A 8 3.00 2.07 -8.80
C GLY A 8 1.50 2.33 -8.98
N SER A 9 0.71 1.30 -9.31
CA SER A 9 -0.68 1.49 -9.75
C SER A 9 -1.55 2.22 -8.73
N VAL A 10 -1.40 1.95 -7.45
CA VAL A 10 -2.22 2.59 -6.41
C VAL A 10 -1.74 4.01 -6.11
N GLY A 11 -0.44 4.19 -5.87
CA GLY A 11 0.13 5.51 -5.60
C GLY A 11 -0.05 6.48 -6.77
N LEU A 12 0.19 6.03 -8.00
CA LEU A 12 0.00 6.86 -9.20
C LEU A 12 -1.46 7.21 -9.45
N GLU A 13 -2.40 6.30 -9.19
CA GLU A 13 -3.82 6.60 -9.31
C GLU A 13 -4.28 7.58 -8.21
N ALA A 14 -3.78 7.43 -6.99
CA ALA A 14 -4.01 8.40 -5.93
C ALA A 14 -3.51 9.80 -6.32
N LEU A 15 -2.31 9.89 -6.91
CA LEU A 15 -1.74 11.13 -7.41
C LEU A 15 -2.56 11.72 -8.57
N ARG A 16 -3.11 10.87 -9.47
CA ARG A 16 -3.98 11.29 -10.56
C ARG A 16 -5.28 11.89 -10.05
N LEU A 17 -5.87 11.29 -9.01
CA LEU A 17 -7.11 11.76 -8.38
C LEU A 17 -6.88 13.00 -7.50
N GLN A 18 -5.70 13.15 -6.94
CA GLN A 18 -5.32 14.26 -6.07
C GLN A 18 -3.94 14.79 -6.47
N PRO A 19 -3.88 15.70 -7.46
CA PRO A 19 -2.62 16.22 -8.01
C PRO A 19 -1.74 16.98 -7.01
N GLN A 20 -2.28 17.38 -5.86
CA GLN A 20 -1.53 18.04 -4.79
C GLN A 20 -0.70 17.08 -3.92
N LEU A 21 -0.87 15.76 -4.08
CA LEU A 21 -0.10 14.79 -3.33
C LEU A 21 1.39 14.85 -3.68
N GLN A 22 2.22 14.74 -2.66
CA GLN A 22 3.65 14.49 -2.81
C GLN A 22 3.89 12.98 -2.66
N LEU A 23 3.81 12.25 -3.78
CA LEU A 23 3.99 10.81 -3.79
C LEU A 23 5.47 10.43 -3.77
N ILE A 24 5.86 9.64 -2.77
CA ILE A 24 7.13 8.94 -2.71
C ILE A 24 6.84 7.45 -2.81
N ALA A 25 7.27 6.82 -3.90
CA ALA A 25 7.10 5.39 -4.16
C ALA A 25 8.41 4.65 -3.93
N VAL A 26 8.35 3.54 -3.19
CA VAL A 26 9.52 2.68 -2.91
C VAL A 26 9.24 1.27 -3.39
N GLU A 27 10.11 0.72 -4.21
CA GLU A 27 10.01 -0.65 -4.70
C GLU A 27 11.40 -1.32 -4.68
N ARG A 28 11.47 -2.52 -4.09
CA ARG A 28 12.75 -3.23 -3.93
C ARG A 28 13.21 -4.01 -5.15
N ARG A 29 12.29 -4.33 -6.07
CA ARG A 29 12.63 -5.14 -7.25
C ARG A 29 13.44 -4.33 -8.23
N SER A 30 14.50 -4.94 -8.75
CA SER A 30 15.30 -4.35 -9.82
C SER A 30 14.43 -3.98 -11.02
N GLY A 31 14.61 -2.77 -11.55
CA GLY A 31 13.79 -2.21 -12.62
C GLY A 31 12.43 -1.69 -12.18
N GLY A 32 12.08 -1.81 -10.88
CA GLY A 32 10.81 -1.33 -10.34
C GLY A 32 10.63 0.17 -10.51
N SER A 33 11.68 0.94 -10.23
CA SER A 33 11.67 2.40 -10.41
C SER A 33 11.43 2.81 -11.86
N THR A 34 12.08 2.14 -12.80
CA THR A 34 11.89 2.38 -14.24
C THR A 34 10.44 2.09 -14.67
N LEU A 35 9.86 0.99 -14.17
CA LEU A 35 8.48 0.63 -14.48
C LEU A 35 7.48 1.65 -13.92
N ILE A 36 7.65 2.06 -12.66
CA ILE A 36 6.80 3.08 -12.03
C ILE A 36 6.86 4.39 -12.80
N GLN A 37 8.06 4.84 -13.17
CA GLN A 37 8.24 6.06 -13.97
C GLN A 37 7.60 5.96 -15.37
N ALA A 38 7.68 4.80 -16.03
CA ALA A 38 7.02 4.56 -17.29
C ALA A 38 5.49 4.64 -17.16
N ASN A 39 4.93 4.06 -16.09
CA ASN A 39 3.50 4.13 -15.81
C ASN A 39 3.06 5.54 -15.42
N ALA A 40 3.86 6.29 -14.67
CA ALA A 40 3.60 7.70 -14.34
C ALA A 40 3.48 8.55 -15.60
N ARG A 41 4.41 8.39 -16.56
CA ARG A 41 4.33 9.07 -17.87
C ARG A 41 3.06 8.73 -18.64
N ARG A 42 2.65 7.45 -18.64
CA ARG A 42 1.40 7.02 -19.32
C ARG A 42 0.15 7.63 -18.69
N LEU A 43 0.16 7.81 -17.37
CA LEU A 43 -0.95 8.42 -16.63
C LEU A 43 -0.90 9.96 -16.60
N GLY A 44 0.17 10.56 -17.12
CA GLY A 44 0.34 12.01 -17.11
C GLY A 44 0.55 12.59 -15.71
N VAL A 45 1.13 11.81 -14.79
CA VAL A 45 1.40 12.24 -13.41
C VAL A 45 2.90 12.20 -13.10
N GLN A 46 3.32 12.98 -12.10
CA GLN A 46 4.73 13.05 -11.71
C GLN A 46 4.86 12.83 -10.20
N PRO A 47 5.30 11.64 -9.74
CA PRO A 47 5.62 11.42 -8.33
C PRO A 47 6.82 12.29 -7.90
N SER A 48 6.83 12.70 -6.63
CA SER A 48 7.92 13.50 -6.06
C SER A 48 9.24 12.73 -6.00
N ALA A 49 9.17 11.43 -5.74
CA ALA A 49 10.32 10.53 -5.81
C ALA A 49 9.88 9.10 -6.13
N VAL A 50 10.75 8.36 -6.82
CA VAL A 50 10.63 6.91 -7.02
C VAL A 50 11.98 6.29 -6.67
N LEU A 51 12.01 5.51 -5.60
CA LEU A 51 13.21 4.91 -5.05
C LEU A 51 13.22 3.41 -5.27
N GLU A 52 14.34 2.90 -5.75
CA GLU A 52 14.57 1.46 -5.85
C GLU A 52 15.42 0.99 -4.67
N GLY A 53 14.88 0.11 -3.84
CA GLY A 53 15.55 -0.39 -2.68
C GLY A 53 14.62 -0.97 -1.62
N ASP A 54 15.22 -1.47 -0.55
CA ASP A 54 14.48 -1.93 0.62
C ASP A 54 13.86 -0.74 1.36
N ALA A 55 12.57 -0.86 1.70
CA ALA A 55 11.85 0.25 2.31
C ALA A 55 12.46 0.68 3.65
N LEU A 56 12.84 -0.26 4.53
CA LEU A 56 13.44 0.09 5.82
C LEU A 56 14.74 0.88 5.66
N SER A 57 15.53 0.57 4.63
CA SER A 57 16.82 1.23 4.40
C SER A 57 16.69 2.68 3.93
N VAL A 58 15.56 3.05 3.34
CA VAL A 58 15.36 4.39 2.76
C VAL A 58 14.46 5.29 3.61
N LEU A 59 13.70 4.73 4.56
CA LEU A 59 12.73 5.51 5.34
C LEU A 59 13.35 6.71 6.04
N GLU A 60 14.54 6.57 6.63
CA GLU A 60 15.20 7.65 7.38
C GLU A 60 15.47 8.91 6.54
N GLN A 61 15.57 8.74 5.22
CA GLN A 61 15.83 9.82 4.27
C GLN A 61 14.57 10.52 3.78
N LEU A 62 13.38 10.00 4.13
CA LEU A 62 12.10 10.51 3.65
C LEU A 62 11.52 11.52 4.65
N PRO A 63 10.74 12.52 4.21
CA PRO A 63 9.95 13.34 5.12
C PRO A 63 8.85 12.49 5.78
N ASP A 64 8.40 12.90 6.97
CA ASP A 64 7.34 12.21 7.69
C ASP A 64 6.02 12.21 6.90
N PRO A 65 5.30 11.06 6.84
CA PRO A 65 4.17 10.91 5.96
C PRO A 65 2.84 11.29 6.62
N ASP A 66 1.92 11.81 5.81
CA ASP A 66 0.50 11.96 6.18
C ASP A 66 -0.32 10.73 5.76
N ARG A 67 0.13 10.03 4.73
CA ARG A 67 -0.55 8.88 4.14
C ARG A 67 0.46 7.81 3.76
N VAL A 68 0.18 6.58 4.16
CA VAL A 68 1.01 5.43 3.80
C VAL A 68 0.16 4.32 3.23
N LEU A 69 0.52 3.88 2.03
CA LEU A 69 0.13 2.57 1.51
C LEU A 69 1.27 1.61 1.79
N LEU A 70 0.99 0.56 2.56
CA LEU A 70 1.94 -0.49 2.86
C LEU A 70 1.55 -1.75 2.08
N GLY A 71 1.97 -1.81 0.82
CA GLY A 71 1.61 -2.87 -0.13
C GLY A 71 2.51 -4.10 -0.12
N GLY A 72 3.53 -4.11 0.73
CA GLY A 72 4.55 -5.14 0.75
C GLY A 72 5.03 -5.47 2.15
N GLY A 73 6.36 -5.52 2.29
CA GLY A 73 7.02 -5.80 3.56
C GLY A 73 7.40 -7.27 3.73
N GLY A 74 6.63 -8.20 3.14
CA GLY A 74 6.96 -9.63 3.23
C GLY A 74 7.19 -10.08 4.66
N ARG A 75 8.40 -10.58 4.96
CA ARG A 75 8.80 -11.00 6.31
C ARG A 75 9.09 -9.85 7.26
N GLN A 76 9.39 -8.66 6.72
CA GLN A 76 9.76 -7.45 7.49
C GLN A 76 8.55 -6.51 7.70
N ARG A 77 7.31 -6.97 7.41
CA ARG A 77 6.11 -6.13 7.48
C ARG A 77 5.86 -5.57 8.88
N ARG A 78 6.26 -6.31 9.92
CA ARG A 78 6.13 -5.88 11.31
C ARG A 78 7.03 -4.68 11.60
N GLU A 79 8.31 -4.81 11.30
CA GLU A 79 9.33 -3.78 11.49
C GLU A 79 8.99 -2.54 10.66
N LEU A 80 8.53 -2.76 9.44
CA LEU A 80 8.14 -1.67 8.54
C LEU A 80 6.92 -0.92 9.07
N LEU A 81 5.91 -1.62 9.61
CA LEU A 81 4.76 -0.96 10.22
C LEU A 81 5.15 -0.21 11.49
N GLN A 82 6.07 -0.74 12.30
CA GLN A 82 6.58 -0.05 13.48
C GLN A 82 7.26 1.27 13.10
N ALA A 83 8.14 1.26 12.09
CA ALA A 83 8.78 2.48 11.59
C ALA A 83 7.76 3.50 11.03
N VAL A 84 6.69 3.02 10.38
CA VAL A 84 5.59 3.89 9.92
C VAL A 84 4.85 4.50 11.11
N ILE A 85 4.57 3.73 12.16
CA ILE A 85 3.88 4.23 13.38
C ILE A 85 4.69 5.34 14.04
N GLU A 86 6.00 5.18 14.15
CA GLU A 86 6.91 6.14 14.80
C GLU A 86 7.01 7.47 14.04
N ARG A 87 6.78 7.44 12.73
CA ARG A 87 7.01 8.60 11.85
C ARG A 87 5.75 9.26 11.31
N MET A 88 4.58 8.63 11.47
CA MET A 88 3.33 9.16 10.93
C MET A 88 2.94 10.48 11.57
N ASN A 89 2.65 11.47 10.75
CA ASN A 89 2.12 12.75 11.23
C ASN A 89 0.76 12.59 11.94
N PRO A 90 0.42 13.46 12.91
CA PRO A 90 -0.91 13.50 13.53
C PRO A 90 -2.03 13.60 12.49
N GLY A 91 -3.12 12.84 12.68
CA GLY A 91 -4.21 12.71 11.70
C GLY A 91 -3.86 11.89 10.47
N GLY A 92 -2.67 11.27 10.46
CA GLY A 92 -2.18 10.42 9.38
C GLY A 92 -2.95 9.12 9.24
N VAL A 93 -2.87 8.50 8.06
CA VAL A 93 -3.57 7.25 7.76
C VAL A 93 -2.62 6.26 7.08
N VAL A 94 -2.58 5.03 7.59
CA VAL A 94 -1.99 3.88 6.91
C VAL A 94 -3.07 2.95 6.37
N VAL A 95 -2.85 2.44 5.17
CA VAL A 95 -3.68 1.39 4.55
C VAL A 95 -2.78 0.22 4.17
N ILE A 96 -3.15 -0.97 4.62
CA ILE A 96 -2.37 -2.19 4.44
C ILE A 96 -3.24 -3.26 3.79
N PRO A 97 -3.16 -3.46 2.47
CA PRO A 97 -3.79 -4.60 1.82
C PRO A 97 -3.02 -5.88 2.13
N MET A 98 -3.74 -6.95 2.43
CA MET A 98 -3.16 -8.24 2.75
C MET A 98 -4.05 -9.40 2.29
N ALA A 99 -3.42 -10.52 1.98
CA ALA A 99 -4.10 -11.71 1.48
C ALA A 99 -4.33 -12.78 2.55
N THR A 100 -3.74 -12.62 3.75
CA THR A 100 -3.76 -13.66 4.80
C THR A 100 -4.26 -13.13 6.13
N VAL A 101 -4.94 -14.00 6.88
CA VAL A 101 -5.43 -13.70 8.23
C VAL A 101 -4.28 -13.61 9.24
N GLU A 102 -3.18 -14.33 8.99
CA GLU A 102 -1.97 -14.27 9.82
C GLU A 102 -1.33 -12.88 9.78
N ALA A 103 -1.26 -12.26 8.59
CA ALA A 103 -0.77 -10.89 8.46
C ALA A 103 -1.68 -9.89 9.22
N MET A 104 -3.00 -10.10 9.17
CA MET A 104 -3.96 -9.30 9.94
C MET A 104 -3.75 -9.48 11.45
N ALA A 105 -3.60 -10.72 11.90
CA ALA A 105 -3.39 -11.04 13.32
C ALA A 105 -2.07 -10.47 13.85
N GLU A 106 -1.04 -10.38 13.01
CA GLU A 106 0.26 -9.81 13.36
C GLU A 106 0.22 -8.27 13.42
N LEU A 107 -0.38 -7.61 12.43
CA LEU A 107 -0.24 -6.16 12.26
C LEU A 107 -1.29 -5.34 13.02
N ARG A 108 -2.53 -5.86 13.13
CA ARG A 108 -3.61 -5.14 13.84
C ARG A 108 -3.24 -4.76 15.28
N PRO A 109 -2.66 -5.65 16.12
CA PRO A 109 -2.31 -5.31 17.49
C PRO A 109 -1.30 -4.16 17.60
N LEU A 110 -0.39 -3.99 16.63
CA LEU A 110 0.59 -2.91 16.63
C LEU A 110 -0.09 -1.53 16.55
N LEU A 111 -1.06 -1.39 15.65
CA LEU A 111 -1.83 -0.15 15.51
C LEU A 111 -2.67 0.12 16.76
N SER A 112 -3.32 -0.91 17.32
CA SER A 112 -4.11 -0.77 18.53
C SER A 112 -3.26 -0.39 19.75
N ALA A 113 -2.07 -0.99 19.89
CA ALA A 113 -1.13 -0.67 20.97
C ALA A 113 -0.57 0.76 20.87
N ALA A 114 -0.46 1.29 19.65
CA ALA A 114 -0.07 2.68 19.40
C ALA A 114 -1.22 3.68 19.61
N GLY A 115 -2.40 3.23 20.02
CA GLY A 115 -3.57 4.09 20.27
C GLY A 115 -4.30 4.55 18.99
N TRP A 116 -4.01 3.93 17.83
CA TRP A 116 -4.63 4.32 16.57
C TRP A 116 -6.06 3.79 16.45
N SER A 117 -6.92 4.56 15.79
CA SER A 117 -8.23 4.07 15.35
C SER A 117 -8.04 3.05 14.23
N VAL A 118 -8.61 1.85 14.38
CA VAL A 118 -8.42 0.72 13.47
C VAL A 118 -9.72 0.33 12.79
N ARG A 119 -9.68 0.18 11.46
CA ARG A 119 -10.78 -0.36 10.66
C ARG A 119 -10.28 -1.55 9.85
N ILE A 120 -11.15 -2.56 9.72
CA ILE A 120 -10.90 -3.74 8.90
C ILE A 120 -11.99 -3.79 7.84
N LEU A 121 -11.56 -3.98 6.58
CA LEU A 121 -12.45 -4.18 5.45
C LEU A 121 -12.03 -5.44 4.70
N GLN A 122 -13.01 -6.10 4.08
CA GLN A 122 -12.76 -7.17 3.14
C GLN A 122 -13.37 -6.80 1.79
N HIS A 123 -12.58 -6.94 0.74
CA HIS A 123 -13.05 -6.80 -0.63
C HIS A 123 -13.07 -8.17 -1.29
N GLN A 124 -14.24 -8.54 -1.81
CA GLN A 124 -14.46 -9.78 -2.54
C GLN A 124 -15.10 -9.45 -3.87
N THR A 125 -14.57 -10.03 -4.93
CA THR A 125 -15.11 -9.88 -6.28
C THR A 125 -15.30 -11.25 -6.93
N TRP A 126 -16.15 -11.29 -7.95
CA TRP A 126 -16.39 -12.47 -8.78
C TRP A 126 -16.15 -12.09 -10.24
N ARG A 127 -15.64 -13.03 -10.99
CA ARG A 127 -15.42 -12.87 -12.43
C ARG A 127 -16.39 -13.76 -13.19
N GLY A 128 -17.03 -13.22 -14.22
CA GLY A 128 -17.78 -14.02 -15.18
C GLY A 128 -16.85 -14.97 -15.94
N MET A 129 -17.17 -16.26 -15.91
CA MET A 129 -16.46 -17.32 -16.63
C MET A 129 -17.44 -18.12 -17.46
N PRO A 130 -17.09 -18.49 -18.72
CA PRO A 130 -17.94 -19.35 -19.55
C PRO A 130 -18.25 -20.67 -18.84
N LEU A 131 -19.49 -21.13 -18.96
CA LEU A 131 -19.95 -22.44 -18.50
C LEU A 131 -21.03 -22.92 -19.43
N ALA A 132 -20.72 -23.92 -20.26
CA ALA A 132 -21.63 -24.43 -21.32
C ALA A 132 -22.15 -23.27 -22.20
N ASP A 133 -23.46 -23.07 -22.24
CA ASP A 133 -24.17 -22.02 -22.97
C ASP A 133 -24.40 -20.74 -22.14
N GLY A 134 -23.83 -20.69 -20.92
CA GLY A 134 -24.03 -19.58 -19.98
C GLY A 134 -22.75 -19.02 -19.40
N THR A 135 -22.93 -18.22 -18.38
CA THR A 135 -21.83 -17.62 -17.60
C THR A 135 -22.04 -17.89 -16.12
N ARG A 136 -21.01 -18.45 -15.47
CA ARG A 136 -20.98 -18.56 -14.02
C ARG A 136 -20.13 -17.45 -13.41
N LEU A 137 -20.40 -17.06 -12.17
CA LEU A 137 -19.53 -16.20 -11.37
C LEU A 137 -18.52 -17.08 -10.63
N SER A 138 -17.22 -16.85 -10.90
CA SER A 138 -16.12 -17.49 -10.21
C SER A 138 -15.55 -16.51 -9.17
N PRO A 139 -15.44 -16.89 -7.88
CA PRO A 139 -14.89 -16.00 -6.87
C PRO A 139 -13.39 -15.75 -7.12
N MET A 140 -12.98 -14.53 -6.90
CA MET A 140 -11.56 -14.16 -6.81
C MET A 140 -11.12 -14.20 -5.34
N ASN A 141 -9.82 -14.32 -5.09
CA ASN A 141 -9.32 -14.28 -3.73
C ASN A 141 -9.72 -12.95 -3.06
N PRO A 142 -10.26 -12.99 -1.84
CA PRO A 142 -10.56 -11.77 -1.10
C PRO A 142 -9.28 -11.04 -0.70
N ILE A 143 -9.37 -9.73 -0.60
CA ILE A 143 -8.31 -8.88 -0.04
C ILE A 143 -8.83 -8.34 1.29
N LEU A 144 -8.05 -8.55 2.35
CA LEU A 144 -8.24 -7.89 3.63
C LEU A 144 -7.53 -6.55 3.61
N MET A 145 -8.17 -5.49 4.08
CA MET A 145 -7.57 -4.18 4.24
C MET A 145 -7.61 -3.77 5.69
N LEU A 146 -6.44 -3.53 6.25
CA LEU A 146 -6.27 -2.93 7.58
C LEU A 146 -6.00 -1.44 7.39
N GLN A 147 -6.83 -0.61 7.98
CA GLN A 147 -6.63 0.83 8.02
C GLN A 147 -6.37 1.26 9.45
N GLY A 148 -5.30 2.01 9.66
CA GLY A 148 -5.00 2.68 10.91
C GLY A 148 -5.01 4.20 10.72
N ARG A 149 -5.51 4.94 11.72
CA ARG A 149 -5.45 6.40 11.76
C ARG A 149 -4.91 6.84 13.10
N THR A 150 -3.91 7.75 13.07
CA THR A 150 -3.39 8.37 14.29
C THR A 150 -4.47 9.22 14.97
N PRO A 151 -4.34 9.48 16.25
CA PRO A 151 -5.13 10.48 16.96
C PRO A 151 -5.08 11.86 16.31
#